data_bd39e65fa115f0e9956d17bef6ff14a4
#
_entry.id   bd39e65fa115f0e9956d17bef6ff14a4
#
_cell.length_a   1.000
_cell.length_b   1.000
_cell.length_c   1.000
_cell.angle_alpha   90.00
_cell.angle_beta   90.00
_cell.angle_gamma   90.00
#
_symmetry.space_group_name_H-M   'P 1'
#
loop_
_entity.id
_entity.type
_entity.pdbx_description
1 polymer ?
#
loop_
_entity_poly.entity_id
_entity_poly.type
_entity_poly.pdbx_seq_one_letter_code
_entity_poly.pdbx_strand_id
1 'polypeptide(L)'
;MGNSVCTVYDVLISIASANSDVFLKDSVYAAIGLAAPVLERHLDFDSFLSQTLVQELQIREPSYKVLRRRIAIMLGQWVPVKPELNRPLVYQIFQHLLDRNDPLNDLVVRITAGRQLKNIVDPFEFDAERFMPYASEIIGRLMALIEEVELEETKLALLNTLSVIIVRMEHHVNISR
;
A
#
# COMPACT_ATOMS: atom_id res chain seq x y z
N MET A 1 26.30 -6.29 16.14
CA MET A 1 25.26 -6.99 15.34
C MET A 1 24.47 -6.07 14.39
N GLY A 2 24.42 -4.75 14.59
CA GLY A 2 23.66 -3.81 13.73
C GLY A 2 24.18 -3.67 12.28
N ASN A 3 25.48 -3.74 12.04
CA ASN A 3 26.05 -3.54 10.69
C ASN A 3 25.73 -4.66 9.70
N SER A 4 25.46 -5.88 10.16
CA SER A 4 25.22 -7.02 9.24
C SER A 4 23.82 -7.00 8.61
N VAL A 5 22.81 -6.51 9.33
CA VAL A 5 21.43 -6.42 8.81
C VAL A 5 21.32 -5.30 7.78
N CYS A 6 21.95 -4.15 8.03
CA CYS A 6 21.99 -3.03 7.10
C CYS A 6 22.65 -3.44 5.76
N THR A 7 23.77 -4.17 5.82
CA THR A 7 24.51 -4.59 4.62
C THR A 7 23.72 -5.56 3.72
N VAL A 8 23.02 -6.54 4.30
CA VAL A 8 22.18 -7.48 3.52
C VAL A 8 21.05 -6.71 2.84
N TYR A 9 20.53 -5.72 3.50
CA TYR A 9 19.42 -4.92 3.04
C TYR A 9 19.80 -3.99 1.87
N ASP A 10 20.91 -3.28 2.00
CA ASP A 10 21.45 -2.42 0.94
C ASP A 10 21.76 -3.25 -0.32
N VAL A 11 22.23 -4.49 -0.13
CA VAL A 11 22.46 -5.44 -1.22
C VAL A 11 21.13 -5.84 -1.90
N LEU A 12 20.07 -6.14 -1.12
CA LEU A 12 18.77 -6.51 -1.69
C LEU A 12 18.14 -5.35 -2.50
N ILE A 13 18.20 -4.12 -1.99
CA ILE A 13 17.72 -2.94 -2.72
C ILE A 13 18.57 -2.70 -3.96
N SER A 14 19.90 -2.81 -3.86
CA SER A 14 20.79 -2.66 -5.00
C SER A 14 20.49 -3.68 -6.10
N ILE A 15 20.28 -4.95 -5.73
CA ILE A 15 19.88 -6.00 -6.67
C ILE A 15 18.53 -5.69 -7.33
N ALA A 16 17.53 -5.27 -6.55
CA ALA A 16 16.23 -4.92 -7.09
C ALA A 16 16.29 -3.70 -8.01
N SER A 17 17.06 -2.68 -7.65
CA SER A 17 17.20 -1.45 -8.45
C SER A 17 18.01 -1.64 -9.72
N ALA A 18 19.01 -2.53 -9.71
CA ALA A 18 19.88 -2.81 -10.85
C ALA A 18 19.27 -3.82 -11.86
N ASN A 19 18.19 -4.51 -11.47
CA ASN A 19 17.63 -5.60 -12.27
C ASN A 19 16.30 -5.22 -12.90
N SER A 20 16.09 -5.57 -14.17
CA SER A 20 14.82 -5.42 -14.88
C SER A 20 13.87 -6.62 -14.65
N ASP A 21 14.31 -7.67 -13.97
CA ASP A 21 13.49 -8.85 -13.68
C ASP A 21 12.42 -8.54 -12.63
N VAL A 22 11.19 -8.45 -13.07
CA VAL A 22 10.00 -8.16 -12.25
C VAL A 22 9.79 -9.21 -11.16
N PHE A 23 10.08 -10.48 -11.41
CA PHE A 23 9.89 -11.56 -10.43
C PHE A 23 10.94 -11.50 -9.33
N LEU A 24 12.18 -11.13 -9.67
CA LEU A 24 13.21 -10.89 -8.68
C LEU A 24 12.85 -9.68 -7.79
N LYS A 25 12.40 -8.58 -8.39
CA LYS A 25 11.91 -7.41 -7.64
C LYS A 25 10.73 -7.78 -6.72
N ASP A 26 9.75 -8.53 -7.22
CA ASP A 26 8.62 -9.00 -6.42
C ASP A 26 9.08 -9.78 -5.19
N SER A 27 10.03 -10.69 -5.37
CA SER A 27 10.59 -11.50 -4.27
C SER A 27 11.33 -10.65 -3.24
N VAL A 28 12.14 -9.69 -3.70
CA VAL A 28 12.85 -8.75 -2.82
C VAL A 28 11.86 -7.88 -2.05
N TYR A 29 10.86 -7.31 -2.72
CA TYR A 29 9.85 -6.47 -2.07
C TYR A 29 8.96 -7.27 -1.10
N ALA A 30 8.74 -8.56 -1.37
CA ALA A 30 8.07 -9.44 -0.42
C ALA A 30 8.90 -9.61 0.86
N ALA A 31 10.20 -9.86 0.72
CA ALA A 31 11.11 -9.99 1.86
C ALA A 31 11.17 -8.69 2.69
N ILE A 32 11.25 -7.53 2.02
CA ILE A 32 11.22 -6.19 2.64
C ILE A 32 9.94 -5.97 3.43
N GLY A 33 8.80 -6.34 2.87
CA GLY A 33 7.51 -6.20 3.55
C GLY A 33 7.40 -7.09 4.79
N LEU A 34 7.75 -8.37 4.65
CA LEU A 34 7.71 -9.33 5.77
C LEU A 34 8.67 -8.98 6.90
N ALA A 35 9.81 -8.38 6.57
CA ALA A 35 10.82 -7.95 7.54
C ALA A 35 10.58 -6.54 8.13
N ALA A 36 9.47 -5.89 7.79
CA ALA A 36 9.18 -4.52 8.22
C ALA A 36 9.40 -4.27 9.72
N PRO A 37 8.93 -5.13 10.66
CA PRO A 37 9.14 -4.90 12.09
C PRO A 37 10.62 -4.92 12.53
N VAL A 38 11.47 -5.63 11.78
CA VAL A 38 12.91 -5.70 12.07
C VAL A 38 13.66 -4.56 11.39
N LEU A 39 13.18 -4.13 10.22
CA LEU A 39 13.83 -3.18 9.35
C LEU A 39 13.43 -1.72 9.64
N GLU A 40 12.37 -1.49 10.38
CA GLU A 40 11.81 -0.16 10.67
C GLU A 40 12.88 0.85 11.13
N ARG A 41 13.83 0.40 11.97
CA ARG A 41 14.92 1.25 12.50
C ARG A 41 16.16 1.30 11.64
N HIS A 42 16.23 0.52 10.59
CA HIS A 42 17.44 0.35 9.77
C HIS A 42 17.26 0.82 8.33
N LEU A 43 16.00 0.87 7.85
CA LEU A 43 15.69 1.30 6.51
C LEU A 43 15.05 2.68 6.51
N ASP A 44 15.57 3.59 5.72
CA ASP A 44 14.84 4.79 5.31
C ASP A 44 13.77 4.44 4.29
N PHE A 45 12.64 3.93 4.82
CA PHE A 45 11.53 3.48 3.97
C PHE A 45 10.84 4.65 3.26
N ASP A 46 10.89 5.88 3.80
CA ASP A 46 10.33 7.07 3.12
C ASP A 46 11.11 7.40 1.85
N SER A 47 12.43 7.34 1.89
CA SER A 47 13.26 7.49 0.69
C SER A 47 13.02 6.35 -0.30
N PHE A 48 12.92 5.11 0.16
CA PHE A 48 12.62 3.96 -0.69
C PHE A 48 11.24 4.08 -1.34
N LEU A 49 10.22 4.51 -0.58
CA LEU A 49 8.87 4.76 -1.08
C LEU A 49 8.85 5.82 -2.17
N SER A 50 9.44 6.99 -1.89
CA SER A 50 9.35 8.15 -2.79
C SER A 50 10.26 8.03 -4.03
N GLN A 51 11.43 7.43 -3.90
CA GLN A 51 12.43 7.37 -4.97
C GLN A 51 12.36 6.07 -5.80
N THR A 52 11.94 4.96 -5.18
CA THR A 52 11.91 3.66 -5.86
C THR A 52 10.48 3.21 -6.17
N LEU A 53 9.64 3.04 -5.15
CA LEU A 53 8.32 2.45 -5.36
C LEU A 53 7.40 3.31 -6.23
N VAL A 54 7.46 4.64 -6.07
CA VAL A 54 6.72 5.57 -6.93
C VAL A 54 7.18 5.46 -8.38
N GLN A 55 8.47 5.30 -8.64
CA GLN A 55 8.99 5.11 -10.00
C GLN A 55 8.52 3.79 -10.63
N GLU A 56 8.51 2.70 -9.86
CA GLU A 56 8.00 1.41 -10.32
C GLU A 56 6.51 1.49 -10.74
N LEU A 57 5.71 2.29 -10.03
CA LEU A 57 4.30 2.51 -10.36
C LEU A 57 4.09 3.31 -11.67
N GLN A 58 5.09 4.07 -12.12
CA GLN A 58 5.03 4.83 -13.38
C GLN A 58 5.35 3.96 -14.61
N ILE A 59 5.97 2.80 -14.43
CA ILE A 59 6.34 1.92 -15.54
C ILE A 59 5.07 1.31 -16.15
N ARG A 60 4.98 1.40 -17.49
CA ARG A 60 3.75 1.05 -18.24
C ARG A 60 3.82 -0.34 -18.88
N GLU A 61 4.68 -1.22 -18.39
CA GLU A 61 4.81 -2.59 -18.87
C GLU A 61 3.78 -3.53 -18.23
N PRO A 62 3.13 -4.43 -18.97
CA PRO A 62 2.12 -5.36 -18.43
C PRO A 62 2.60 -6.26 -17.30
N SER A 63 3.88 -6.62 -17.28
CA SER A 63 4.52 -7.41 -16.22
C SER A 63 4.51 -6.69 -14.86
N TYR A 64 4.47 -5.35 -14.86
CA TYR A 64 4.49 -4.52 -13.64
C TYR A 64 3.19 -4.57 -12.81
N LYS A 65 2.12 -5.20 -13.31
CA LYS A 65 0.95 -5.52 -12.49
C LYS A 65 1.32 -6.32 -11.24
N VAL A 66 2.29 -7.22 -11.35
CA VAL A 66 2.81 -8.00 -10.21
C VAL A 66 3.40 -7.08 -9.15
N LEU A 67 4.23 -6.10 -9.55
CA LEU A 67 4.84 -5.15 -8.61
C LEU A 67 3.82 -4.18 -8.03
N ARG A 68 2.83 -3.73 -8.79
CA ARG A 68 1.73 -2.89 -8.25
C ARG A 68 1.00 -3.60 -7.10
N ARG A 69 0.68 -4.87 -7.30
CA ARG A 69 0.10 -5.72 -6.25
C ARG A 69 1.05 -5.86 -5.06
N ARG A 70 2.33 -6.13 -5.31
CA ARG A 70 3.36 -6.28 -4.27
C ARG A 70 3.54 -5.00 -3.45
N ILE A 71 3.57 -3.85 -4.09
CA ILE A 71 3.69 -2.54 -3.43
C ILE A 71 2.50 -2.31 -2.49
N ALA A 72 1.27 -2.61 -2.92
CA ALA A 72 0.10 -2.52 -2.04
C ALA A 72 0.25 -3.38 -0.78
N ILE A 73 0.69 -4.64 -0.93
CA ILE A 73 0.92 -5.55 0.20
C ILE A 73 2.01 -5.01 1.13
N MET A 74 3.13 -4.59 0.57
CA MET A 74 4.26 -4.08 1.34
C MET A 74 3.88 -2.82 2.14
N LEU A 75 3.14 -1.89 1.54
CA LEU A 75 2.64 -0.71 2.25
C LEU A 75 1.69 -1.09 3.39
N GLY A 76 0.81 -2.09 3.19
CA GLY A 76 -0.03 -2.63 4.25
C GLY A 76 0.74 -3.26 5.40
N GLN A 77 1.98 -3.69 5.19
CA GLN A 77 2.88 -4.24 6.21
C GLN A 77 3.71 -3.16 6.91
N TRP A 78 4.13 -2.10 6.19
CA TRP A 78 4.96 -1.04 6.73
C TRP A 78 4.19 0.04 7.51
N VAL A 79 2.98 0.38 7.05
CA VAL A 79 2.17 1.44 7.67
C VAL A 79 1.88 1.19 9.15
N PRO A 80 1.55 -0.03 9.62
CA PRO A 80 1.32 -0.28 11.04
C PRO A 80 2.58 -0.20 11.92
N VAL A 81 3.78 -0.39 11.35
CA VAL A 81 5.04 -0.42 12.11
C VAL A 81 5.81 0.90 12.06
N LYS A 82 5.49 1.78 11.10
CA LYS A 82 6.16 3.08 10.92
C LYS A 82 5.14 4.23 10.96
N PRO A 83 4.78 4.74 12.15
CA PRO A 83 3.76 5.78 12.31
C PRO A 83 4.06 7.08 11.55
N GLU A 84 5.34 7.49 11.48
CA GLU A 84 5.81 8.71 10.83
C GLU A 84 5.95 8.61 9.31
N LEU A 85 5.60 7.49 8.69
CA LEU A 85 5.62 7.31 7.24
C LEU A 85 4.80 8.40 6.52
N ASN A 86 5.26 8.86 5.35
CA ASN A 86 4.56 9.84 4.52
C ASN A 86 3.16 9.33 4.11
N ARG A 87 2.17 9.49 5.01
CA ARG A 87 0.79 9.03 4.82
C ARG A 87 0.12 9.61 3.57
N PRO A 88 0.23 10.93 3.27
CA PRO A 88 -0.33 11.49 2.05
C PRO A 88 0.12 10.77 0.79
N LEU A 89 1.41 10.43 0.68
CA LEU A 89 1.95 9.69 -0.47
C LEU A 89 1.38 8.27 -0.54
N VAL A 90 1.24 7.60 0.61
CA VAL A 90 0.59 6.28 0.69
C VAL A 90 -0.85 6.36 0.19
N TYR A 91 -1.64 7.36 0.63
CA TYR A 91 -3.02 7.53 0.18
C TYR A 91 -3.12 7.79 -1.32
N GLN A 92 -2.23 8.60 -1.89
CA GLN A 92 -2.15 8.81 -3.35
C GLN A 92 -1.86 7.52 -4.11
N ILE A 93 -0.97 6.68 -3.59
CA ILE A 93 -0.66 5.38 -4.20
C ILE A 93 -1.90 4.48 -4.18
N PHE A 94 -2.62 4.38 -3.07
CA PHE A 94 -3.84 3.57 -3.00
C PHE A 94 -4.96 4.11 -3.88
N GLN A 95 -5.12 5.43 -3.93
CA GLN A 95 -6.01 6.09 -4.88
C GLN A 95 -5.66 5.68 -6.32
N HIS A 96 -4.39 5.76 -6.72
CA HIS A 96 -3.93 5.34 -8.04
C HIS A 96 -4.18 3.84 -8.29
N LEU A 97 -3.83 2.95 -7.36
CA LEU A 97 -3.97 1.50 -7.53
C LEU A 97 -5.44 1.03 -7.63
N LEU A 98 -6.39 1.79 -7.11
CA LEU A 98 -7.83 1.52 -7.24
C LEU A 98 -8.43 2.06 -8.54
N ASP A 99 -7.68 2.84 -9.33
CA ASP A 99 -8.20 3.40 -10.57
C ASP A 99 -8.42 2.32 -11.64
N ARG A 100 -9.71 2.05 -11.95
CA ARG A 100 -10.12 1.09 -12.98
C ARG A 100 -9.77 1.53 -14.42
N ASN A 101 -9.51 2.81 -14.62
CA ASN A 101 -9.17 3.34 -15.95
C ASN A 101 -7.70 3.11 -16.32
N ASP A 102 -6.84 2.80 -15.35
CA ASP A 102 -5.48 2.37 -15.64
C ASP A 102 -5.48 0.86 -15.99
N PRO A 103 -5.11 0.48 -17.24
CA PRO A 103 -5.14 -0.91 -17.68
C PRO A 103 -4.16 -1.83 -16.93
N LEU A 104 -3.20 -1.25 -16.20
CA LEU A 104 -2.28 -2.00 -15.34
C LEU A 104 -2.85 -2.26 -13.94
N ASN A 105 -3.96 -1.61 -13.58
CA ASN A 105 -4.70 -1.89 -12.36
C ASN A 105 -5.85 -2.87 -12.66
N ASP A 106 -5.48 -4.09 -13.03
CA ASP A 106 -6.47 -5.15 -13.24
C ASP A 106 -7.23 -5.47 -11.93
N LEU A 107 -8.23 -6.34 -12.04
CA LEU A 107 -9.09 -6.69 -10.92
C LEU A 107 -8.28 -7.19 -9.71
N VAL A 108 -7.19 -7.94 -9.94
CA VAL A 108 -6.35 -8.51 -8.86
C VAL A 108 -5.56 -7.42 -8.14
N VAL A 109 -5.01 -6.45 -8.87
CA VAL A 109 -4.32 -5.28 -8.29
C VAL A 109 -5.30 -4.49 -7.43
N ARG A 110 -6.47 -4.16 -7.96
CA ARG A 110 -7.49 -3.36 -7.27
C ARG A 110 -8.06 -4.07 -6.03
N ILE A 111 -8.33 -5.37 -6.10
CA ILE A 111 -8.76 -6.17 -4.94
C ILE A 111 -7.68 -6.17 -3.87
N THR A 112 -6.41 -6.37 -4.26
CA THR A 112 -5.30 -6.35 -3.31
C THR A 112 -5.19 -5.00 -2.63
N ALA A 113 -5.22 -3.90 -3.39
CA ALA A 113 -5.20 -2.54 -2.83
C ALA A 113 -6.39 -2.31 -1.89
N GLY A 114 -7.60 -2.66 -2.30
CA GLY A 114 -8.80 -2.53 -1.49
C GLY A 114 -8.71 -3.28 -0.14
N ARG A 115 -8.17 -4.50 -0.14
CA ARG A 115 -7.97 -5.27 1.09
C ARG A 115 -6.89 -4.67 1.99
N GLN A 116 -5.79 -4.16 1.42
CA GLN A 116 -4.69 -3.57 2.18
C GLN A 116 -5.05 -2.20 2.78
N LEU A 117 -6.02 -1.48 2.23
CA LEU A 117 -6.51 -0.23 2.82
C LEU A 117 -6.93 -0.36 4.28
N LYS A 118 -7.45 -1.52 4.70
CA LYS A 118 -7.75 -1.77 6.10
C LYS A 118 -6.52 -1.57 6.99
N ASN A 119 -5.38 -2.13 6.60
CA ASN A 119 -4.13 -2.00 7.34
C ASN A 119 -3.57 -0.57 7.33
N ILE A 120 -4.02 0.26 6.38
CA ILE A 120 -3.62 1.67 6.27
C ILE A 120 -4.44 2.58 7.20
N VAL A 121 -5.73 2.28 7.39
CA VAL A 121 -6.66 3.14 8.13
C VAL A 121 -7.00 2.64 9.54
N ASP A 122 -6.76 1.36 9.83
CA ASP A 122 -7.06 0.74 11.13
C ASP A 122 -6.07 1.08 12.26
N PRO A 123 -4.77 1.36 12.03
CA PRO A 123 -3.83 1.70 13.08
C PRO A 123 -4.31 2.83 13.99
N PHE A 124 -3.91 2.76 15.26
CA PHE A 124 -4.31 3.74 16.27
C PHE A 124 -3.91 5.18 15.89
N GLU A 125 -2.76 5.33 15.27
CA GLU A 125 -2.19 6.61 14.80
C GLU A 125 -2.81 7.13 13.50
N PHE A 126 -3.91 6.51 13.02
CA PHE A 126 -4.61 7.00 11.83
C PHE A 126 -5.14 8.42 12.05
N ASP A 127 -4.78 9.31 11.15
CA ASP A 127 -5.19 10.71 11.13
C ASP A 127 -6.23 10.92 10.02
N ALA A 128 -7.48 11.09 10.43
CA ALA A 128 -8.61 11.29 9.52
C ALA A 128 -8.51 12.61 8.75
N GLU A 129 -7.94 13.68 9.32
CA GLU A 129 -7.77 14.95 8.62
C GLU A 129 -6.82 14.81 7.44
N ARG A 130 -5.73 14.08 7.61
CA ARG A 130 -4.78 13.79 6.52
C ARG A 130 -5.35 12.86 5.46
N PHE A 131 -6.30 12.01 5.83
CA PHE A 131 -6.97 11.11 4.88
C PHE A 131 -8.11 11.79 4.13
N MET A 132 -8.76 12.80 4.71
CA MET A 132 -9.94 13.48 4.17
C MET A 132 -9.82 13.90 2.69
N PRO A 133 -8.71 14.48 2.21
CA PRO A 133 -8.57 14.88 0.80
C PRO A 133 -8.69 13.71 -0.19
N TYR A 134 -8.43 12.48 0.25
CA TYR A 134 -8.43 11.27 -0.57
C TYR A 134 -9.68 10.41 -0.37
N ALA A 135 -10.40 10.63 0.73
CA ALA A 135 -11.48 9.76 1.21
C ALA A 135 -12.58 9.56 0.17
N SER A 136 -13.10 10.63 -0.41
CA SER A 136 -14.23 10.57 -1.36
C SER A 136 -13.92 9.69 -2.56
N GLU A 137 -12.74 9.86 -3.15
CA GLU A 137 -12.36 9.11 -4.34
C GLU A 137 -12.00 7.65 -4.01
N ILE A 138 -11.28 7.41 -2.91
CA ILE A 138 -10.96 6.05 -2.44
C ILE A 138 -12.25 5.28 -2.12
N ILE A 139 -13.19 5.88 -1.40
CA ILE A 139 -14.49 5.27 -1.06
C ILE A 139 -15.28 4.98 -2.33
N GLY A 140 -15.39 5.94 -3.25
CA GLY A 140 -16.12 5.75 -4.50
C GLY A 140 -15.53 4.62 -5.35
N ARG A 141 -14.21 4.55 -5.49
CA ARG A 141 -13.52 3.46 -6.21
C ARG A 141 -13.67 2.11 -5.51
N LEU A 142 -13.65 2.09 -4.18
CA LEU A 142 -13.86 0.87 -3.40
C LEU A 142 -15.29 0.36 -3.54
N MET A 143 -16.30 1.22 -3.52
CA MET A 143 -17.70 0.86 -3.75
C MET A 143 -17.89 0.29 -5.16
N ALA A 144 -17.36 0.93 -6.19
CA ALA A 144 -17.42 0.42 -7.56
C ALA A 144 -16.72 -0.95 -7.70
N LEU A 145 -15.62 -1.18 -6.98
CA LEU A 145 -14.93 -2.46 -6.95
C LEU A 145 -15.77 -3.55 -6.27
N ILE A 146 -16.47 -3.22 -5.18
CA ILE A 146 -17.39 -4.14 -4.48
C ILE A 146 -18.53 -4.61 -5.40
N GLU A 147 -19.04 -3.70 -6.23
CA GLU A 147 -20.07 -4.05 -7.23
C GLU A 147 -19.53 -4.95 -8.35
N GLU A 148 -18.29 -4.73 -8.78
CA GLU A 148 -17.65 -5.48 -9.86
C GLU A 148 -17.23 -6.91 -9.45
N VAL A 149 -16.87 -7.13 -8.18
CA VAL A 149 -16.40 -8.43 -7.69
C VAL A 149 -17.57 -9.42 -7.54
N GLU A 150 -17.40 -10.62 -8.10
CA GLU A 150 -18.42 -11.69 -8.00
C GLU A 150 -18.25 -12.57 -6.77
N LEU A 151 -16.98 -12.83 -6.36
CA LEU A 151 -16.65 -13.73 -5.26
C LEU A 151 -17.07 -13.14 -3.91
N GLU A 152 -18.02 -13.78 -3.24
CA GLU A 152 -18.62 -13.30 -1.98
C GLU A 152 -17.61 -13.05 -0.86
N GLU A 153 -16.64 -13.94 -0.68
CA GLU A 153 -15.58 -13.78 0.33
C GLU A 153 -14.75 -12.52 0.08
N THR A 154 -14.44 -12.25 -1.19
CA THR A 154 -13.71 -11.03 -1.56
C THR A 154 -14.56 -9.79 -1.34
N LYS A 155 -15.83 -9.86 -1.71
CA LYS A 155 -16.79 -8.78 -1.48
C LYS A 155 -16.92 -8.45 0.01
N LEU A 156 -17.04 -9.45 0.87
CA LEU A 156 -17.09 -9.28 2.32
C LEU A 156 -15.81 -8.64 2.88
N ALA A 157 -14.64 -9.04 2.38
CA ALA A 157 -13.38 -8.43 2.79
C ALA A 157 -13.30 -6.95 2.42
N LEU A 158 -13.77 -6.56 1.24
CA LEU A 158 -13.82 -5.16 0.80
C LEU A 158 -14.87 -4.35 1.58
N LEU A 159 -16.05 -4.92 1.86
CA LEU A 159 -17.07 -4.31 2.71
C LEU A 159 -16.55 -4.07 4.12
N ASN A 160 -15.80 -5.01 4.69
CA ASN A 160 -15.15 -4.82 5.99
C ASN A 160 -14.15 -3.66 5.96
N THR A 161 -13.35 -3.54 4.90
CA THR A 161 -12.45 -2.38 4.72
C THR A 161 -13.23 -1.07 4.67
N LEU A 162 -14.31 -1.02 3.89
CA LEU A 162 -15.18 0.16 3.80
C LEU A 162 -15.79 0.54 5.15
N SER A 163 -16.27 -0.46 5.90
CA SER A 163 -16.81 -0.25 7.26
C SER A 163 -15.77 0.36 8.20
N VAL A 164 -14.53 -0.14 8.17
CA VAL A 164 -13.43 0.42 9.00
C VAL A 164 -13.16 1.87 8.62
N ILE A 165 -13.09 2.20 7.32
CA ILE A 165 -12.89 3.58 6.87
C ILE A 165 -13.99 4.49 7.42
N ILE A 166 -15.27 4.10 7.29
CA ILE A 166 -16.41 4.89 7.76
C ILE A 166 -16.32 5.14 9.26
N VAL A 167 -16.12 4.08 10.05
CA VAL A 167 -16.02 4.18 11.51
C VAL A 167 -14.86 5.10 11.93
N ARG A 168 -13.70 4.98 11.29
CA ARG A 168 -12.53 5.82 11.60
C ARG A 168 -12.76 7.29 11.23
N MET A 169 -13.52 7.57 10.17
CA MET A 169 -13.90 8.93 9.76
C MET A 169 -14.97 9.53 10.67
N GLU A 170 -15.96 8.75 11.12
CA GLU A 170 -17.02 9.21 12.02
C GLU A 170 -16.47 9.59 13.41
N HIS A 171 -15.53 8.82 13.95
CA HIS A 171 -14.88 9.14 15.23
C HIS A 171 -14.22 10.52 15.21
N HIS A 172 -13.65 10.94 14.08
CA HIS A 172 -13.06 12.26 13.95
C HIS A 172 -14.10 13.38 14.00
N VAL A 173 -15.23 13.23 13.33
CA VAL A 173 -16.32 14.23 13.32
C VAL A 173 -16.92 14.46 14.73
N ASN A 174 -16.99 13.41 15.56
CA ASN A 174 -17.54 13.49 16.91
C ASN A 174 -16.58 14.12 17.94
N ILE A 175 -15.27 14.08 17.71
CA ILE A 175 -14.27 14.71 18.60
C ILE A 175 -14.10 16.20 18.27
N SER A 176 -14.41 16.61 17.04
CA SER A 176 -14.28 17.99 16.57
C SER A 176 -15.52 18.88 16.88
N ARG A 177 -16.52 18.34 17.59
CA ARG A 177 -17.70 19.05 18.13
C ARG A 177 -17.58 19.26 19.63
#